data_c081271b966fccb18540bf0ec3e9d5b2
#
_entry.id   c081271b966fccb18540bf0ec3e9d5b2
#
_cell.length_a   1.000
_cell.length_b   1.000
_cell.length_c   1.000
_cell.angle_alpha   90.00
_cell.angle_beta   90.00
_cell.angle_gamma   90.00
#
_symmetry.space_group_name_H-M   'P 1'
#
loop_
_entity.id
_entity.type
_entity.pdbx_description
1 polymer ?
#
loop_
_entity_poly.entity_id
_entity_poly.type
_entity_poly.pdbx_seq_one_letter_code
_entity_poly.pdbx_strand_id
1 'polypeptide(L)'
;METTTIHVMRHGEVDNPDGILYGRLPGFGLTDLGHAMAQRAADHLVSSQADIARVVASPLKRARQTAAPTARAYGLDVECDPRLIEAGNVFEGQPVNSDRSLLLKPSVWKYYIDPVKPSWGEPYVDIASRMRAAVSGVLRQVRGREALVVSHQNPITTLTRFARRQGLAHAPWSRHCSLGSITSFTFTGNTLVEITYEEPAADLVAQAADMTPGDSQAALKR
;
A
#
# COMPACT_ATOMS: atom_id res chain seq x y z
N MET A 1 27.21 -10.89 7.55
CA MET A 1 26.50 -10.95 6.24
C MET A 1 25.77 -9.63 6.08
N GLU A 2 25.79 -9.08 4.89
CA GLU A 2 25.21 -7.79 4.56
C GLU A 2 23.67 -7.88 4.57
N THR A 3 23.01 -6.95 5.24
CA THR A 3 21.54 -6.88 5.31
C THR A 3 21.01 -5.90 4.26
N THR A 4 19.83 -6.17 3.74
CA THR A 4 19.14 -5.32 2.77
C THR A 4 17.70 -5.14 3.25
N THR A 5 17.24 -3.89 3.36
CA THR A 5 15.87 -3.60 3.81
C THR A 5 15.02 -3.01 2.69
N ILE A 6 13.84 -3.55 2.49
CA ILE A 6 12.83 -3.01 1.57
C ILE A 6 11.67 -2.46 2.38
N HIS A 7 11.56 -1.14 2.41
CA HIS A 7 10.48 -0.40 3.05
C HIS A 7 9.29 -0.35 2.11
N VAL A 8 8.21 -1.05 2.44
CA VAL A 8 6.98 -1.05 1.63
C VAL A 8 5.96 -0.13 2.28
N MET A 9 5.70 1.01 1.64
CA MET A 9 4.87 2.08 2.18
C MET A 9 3.51 2.13 1.50
N ARG A 10 2.44 2.33 2.27
CA ARG A 10 1.12 2.68 1.75
C ARG A 10 1.08 4.17 1.40
N HIS A 11 0.42 4.53 0.28
CA HIS A 11 0.20 5.93 -0.07
C HIS A 11 -0.56 6.70 1.02
N GLY A 12 -0.38 8.03 1.05
CA GLY A 12 -1.09 8.96 1.92
C GLY A 12 -2.57 9.14 1.57
N GLU A 13 -3.26 10.03 2.29
CA GLU A 13 -4.67 10.32 2.06
C GLU A 13 -4.93 10.80 0.62
N VAL A 14 -6.06 10.37 0.06
CA VAL A 14 -6.44 10.63 -1.33
C VAL A 14 -7.61 11.60 -1.42
N ASP A 15 -7.51 12.57 -2.31
CA ASP A 15 -8.60 13.47 -2.67
C ASP A 15 -9.69 12.70 -3.43
N ASN A 16 -10.79 12.45 -2.71
CA ASN A 16 -11.94 11.69 -3.20
C ASN A 16 -13.24 12.19 -2.55
N PRO A 17 -13.70 13.39 -2.92
CA PRO A 17 -14.87 14.01 -2.31
C PRO A 17 -16.16 13.19 -2.52
N ASP A 18 -16.26 12.50 -3.64
CA ASP A 18 -17.46 11.74 -4.02
C ASP A 18 -17.55 10.34 -3.37
N GLY A 19 -16.55 9.92 -2.59
CA GLY A 19 -16.55 8.63 -1.91
C GLY A 19 -16.54 7.41 -2.85
N ILE A 20 -15.95 7.56 -4.03
CA ILE A 20 -15.87 6.51 -5.04
C ILE A 20 -14.83 5.46 -4.65
N LEU A 21 -15.11 4.18 -4.87
CA LEU A 21 -14.07 3.16 -4.82
C LEU A 21 -13.13 3.34 -6.01
N TYR A 22 -12.06 4.08 -5.80
CA TYR A 22 -11.17 4.49 -6.88
C TYR A 22 -10.22 3.38 -7.37
N GLY A 23 -9.96 2.31 -6.60
CA GLY A 23 -9.17 1.15 -7.00
C GLY A 23 -7.99 1.48 -7.91
N ARG A 24 -8.07 1.07 -9.18
CA ARG A 24 -7.08 1.36 -10.23
C ARG A 24 -7.41 2.57 -11.09
N LEU A 25 -8.50 3.26 -10.84
CA LEU A 25 -8.90 4.43 -11.62
C LEU A 25 -7.82 5.51 -11.59
N PRO A 26 -7.55 6.16 -12.72
CA PRO A 26 -6.58 7.26 -12.82
C PRO A 26 -7.13 8.54 -12.18
N GLY A 27 -6.25 9.53 -11.98
CA GLY A 27 -6.65 10.88 -11.57
C GLY A 27 -6.64 11.14 -10.07
N PHE A 28 -6.88 10.13 -9.24
CA PHE A 28 -6.94 10.25 -7.78
C PHE A 28 -5.55 10.54 -7.19
N GLY A 29 -5.33 11.79 -6.81
CA GLY A 29 -4.12 12.31 -6.17
C GLY A 29 -4.23 12.39 -4.66
N LEU A 30 -3.16 12.85 -4.00
CA LEU A 30 -3.15 13.11 -2.58
C LEU A 30 -3.89 14.42 -2.24
N THR A 31 -4.48 14.47 -1.05
CA THR A 31 -4.86 15.72 -0.38
C THR A 31 -3.61 16.44 0.16
N ASP A 32 -3.75 17.67 0.66
CA ASP A 32 -2.67 18.36 1.37
C ASP A 32 -2.22 17.55 2.61
N LEU A 33 -3.16 16.92 3.33
CA LEU A 33 -2.86 16.02 4.45
C LEU A 33 -2.09 14.78 3.96
N GLY A 34 -2.48 14.20 2.82
CA GLY A 34 -1.77 13.08 2.20
C GLY A 34 -0.34 13.45 1.79
N HIS A 35 -0.11 14.67 1.31
CA HIS A 35 1.21 15.21 1.04
C HIS A 35 2.04 15.39 2.32
N ALA A 36 1.42 15.88 3.41
CA ALA A 36 2.07 15.99 4.71
C ALA A 36 2.46 14.61 5.27
N MET A 37 1.60 13.59 5.12
CA MET A 37 1.94 12.20 5.49
C MET A 37 3.15 11.68 4.71
N ALA A 38 3.20 11.92 3.41
CA ALA A 38 4.32 11.52 2.56
C ALA A 38 5.63 12.21 2.98
N GLN A 39 5.58 13.51 3.32
CA GLN A 39 6.74 14.23 3.83
C GLN A 39 7.19 13.68 5.18
N ARG A 40 6.27 13.41 6.11
CA ARG A 40 6.58 12.85 7.42
C ARG A 40 7.29 11.50 7.31
N ALA A 41 6.87 10.65 6.37
CA ALA A 41 7.54 9.37 6.11
C ALA A 41 8.96 9.56 5.53
N ALA A 42 9.16 10.55 4.66
CA ALA A 42 10.49 10.89 4.15
C ALA A 42 11.42 11.39 5.27
N ASP A 43 10.93 12.28 6.13
CA ASP A 43 11.67 12.81 7.28
C ASP A 43 12.05 11.70 8.27
N HIS A 44 11.14 10.73 8.49
CA HIS A 44 11.40 9.55 9.31
C HIS A 44 12.55 8.70 8.75
N LEU A 45 12.54 8.38 7.45
CA LEU A 45 13.61 7.62 6.80
C LEU A 45 14.96 8.36 6.86
N VAL A 46 14.97 9.68 6.69
CA VAL A 46 16.18 10.50 6.83
C VAL A 46 16.68 10.49 8.28
N SER A 47 15.79 10.70 9.26
CA SER A 47 16.17 10.77 10.68
C SER A 47 16.65 9.42 11.23
N SER A 48 16.14 8.31 10.69
CA SER A 48 16.62 6.95 10.99
C SER A 48 17.92 6.59 10.25
N GLN A 49 18.46 7.50 9.45
CA GLN A 49 19.67 7.29 8.64
C GLN A 49 19.56 6.10 7.67
N ALA A 50 18.36 5.82 7.16
CA ALA A 50 18.13 4.78 6.18
C ALA A 50 18.96 5.02 4.91
N ASP A 51 19.68 4.00 4.42
CA ASP A 51 20.51 4.10 3.22
C ASP A 51 19.71 3.83 1.94
N ILE A 52 18.76 4.71 1.64
CA ILE A 52 17.86 4.53 0.49
C ILE A 52 18.62 4.73 -0.82
N ALA A 53 18.75 3.64 -1.58
CA ALA A 53 19.41 3.60 -2.89
C ALA A 53 18.44 3.64 -4.08
N ARG A 54 17.15 3.32 -3.85
CA ARG A 54 16.11 3.35 -4.89
C ARG A 54 14.75 3.69 -4.30
N VAL A 55 13.94 4.37 -5.11
CA VAL A 55 12.54 4.67 -4.81
C VAL A 55 11.67 4.16 -5.97
N VAL A 56 10.83 3.16 -5.69
CA VAL A 56 9.97 2.51 -6.69
C VAL A 56 8.50 2.68 -6.26
N ALA A 57 7.62 3.04 -7.17
CA ALA A 57 6.21 3.26 -6.86
C ALA A 57 5.27 2.55 -7.83
N SER A 58 4.06 2.25 -7.35
CA SER A 58 2.92 1.98 -8.21
C SER A 58 2.74 3.11 -9.24
N PRO A 59 2.28 2.83 -10.48
CA PRO A 59 2.08 3.86 -11.50
C PRO A 59 0.94 4.84 -11.16
N LEU A 60 0.12 4.56 -10.15
CA LEU A 60 -1.00 5.41 -9.76
C LEU A 60 -0.51 6.74 -9.16
N LYS A 61 -1.19 7.85 -9.50
CA LYS A 61 -0.80 9.22 -9.15
C LYS A 61 -0.49 9.36 -7.65
N ARG A 62 -1.38 8.90 -6.77
CA ARG A 62 -1.22 8.96 -5.32
C ARG A 62 0.06 8.28 -4.80
N ALA A 63 0.42 7.13 -5.37
CA ALA A 63 1.62 6.41 -4.95
C ALA A 63 2.91 7.14 -5.39
N ARG A 64 2.93 7.67 -6.61
CA ARG A 64 4.05 8.49 -7.10
C ARG A 64 4.22 9.77 -6.30
N GLN A 65 3.11 10.43 -5.95
CA GLN A 65 3.12 11.63 -5.10
C GLN A 65 3.64 11.31 -3.70
N THR A 66 3.27 10.15 -3.15
CA THR A 66 3.77 9.70 -1.84
C THR A 66 5.28 9.37 -1.88
N ALA A 67 5.78 8.81 -2.97
CA ALA A 67 7.19 8.48 -3.14
C ALA A 67 8.09 9.72 -3.34
N ALA A 68 7.54 10.81 -3.91
CA ALA A 68 8.29 11.98 -4.34
C ALA A 68 9.10 12.69 -3.23
N PRO A 69 8.59 12.89 -2.00
CA PRO A 69 9.39 13.51 -0.93
C PRO A 69 10.65 12.71 -0.59
N THR A 70 10.55 11.39 -0.45
CA THR A 70 11.71 10.53 -0.19
C THR A 70 12.69 10.56 -1.36
N ALA A 71 12.22 10.48 -2.61
CA ALA A 71 13.07 10.57 -3.78
C ALA A 71 13.88 11.88 -3.78
N ARG A 72 13.22 13.03 -3.49
CA ARG A 72 13.91 14.32 -3.36
C ARG A 72 14.94 14.35 -2.24
N ALA A 73 14.61 13.80 -1.07
CA ALA A 73 15.51 13.80 0.09
C ALA A 73 16.80 13.03 -0.17
N TYR A 74 16.74 11.98 -0.99
CA TYR A 74 17.89 11.13 -1.32
C TYR A 74 18.51 11.44 -2.71
N GLY A 75 18.02 12.46 -3.43
CA GLY A 75 18.53 12.80 -4.76
C GLY A 75 18.27 11.71 -5.81
N LEU A 76 17.15 11.00 -5.71
CA LEU A 76 16.77 9.87 -6.57
C LEU A 76 15.53 10.22 -7.41
N ASP A 77 15.34 9.47 -8.49
CA ASP A 77 14.09 9.48 -9.26
C ASP A 77 13.09 8.46 -8.71
N VAL A 78 11.79 8.73 -8.95
CA VAL A 78 10.72 7.77 -8.68
C VAL A 78 10.54 6.86 -9.89
N GLU A 79 10.94 5.61 -9.76
CA GLU A 79 10.71 4.58 -10.76
C GLU A 79 9.30 3.99 -10.64
N CYS A 80 8.69 3.60 -11.77
CA CYS A 80 7.35 2.98 -11.75
C CYS A 80 7.44 1.48 -12.02
N ASP A 81 6.75 0.69 -11.18
CA ASP A 81 6.59 -0.74 -11.39
C ASP A 81 5.09 -1.10 -11.39
N PRO A 82 4.52 -1.55 -12.53
CA PRO A 82 3.11 -1.91 -12.61
C PRO A 82 2.69 -3.07 -11.70
N ARG A 83 3.63 -3.89 -11.24
CA ARG A 83 3.36 -4.97 -10.28
C ARG A 83 2.98 -4.46 -8.88
N LEU A 84 3.23 -3.19 -8.59
CA LEU A 84 2.88 -2.52 -7.32
C LEU A 84 1.48 -1.91 -7.31
N ILE A 85 0.72 -2.02 -8.41
CA ILE A 85 -0.62 -1.43 -8.54
C ILE A 85 -1.60 -2.02 -7.51
N GLU A 86 -2.67 -1.27 -7.19
CA GLU A 86 -3.75 -1.75 -6.30
C GLU A 86 -4.41 -3.04 -6.83
N ALA A 87 -5.04 -3.79 -5.96
CA ALA A 87 -5.85 -4.95 -6.37
C ALA A 87 -7.05 -4.49 -7.21
N GLY A 88 -7.31 -5.18 -8.33
CA GLY A 88 -8.50 -4.92 -9.13
C GLY A 88 -9.77 -5.23 -8.34
N ASN A 89 -10.84 -4.45 -8.58
CA ASN A 89 -12.12 -4.62 -7.91
C ASN A 89 -13.27 -4.31 -8.89
N VAL A 90 -14.26 -5.18 -8.96
CA VAL A 90 -15.43 -5.01 -9.86
C VAL A 90 -16.33 -3.84 -9.48
N PHE A 91 -16.18 -3.29 -8.27
CA PHE A 91 -16.92 -2.13 -7.79
C PHE A 91 -16.19 -0.80 -8.03
N GLU A 92 -15.07 -0.79 -8.76
CA GLU A 92 -14.39 0.44 -9.11
C GLU A 92 -15.33 1.42 -9.82
N GLY A 93 -15.27 2.70 -9.44
CA GLY A 93 -16.16 3.74 -9.94
C GLY A 93 -17.51 3.83 -9.21
N GLN A 94 -17.82 2.89 -8.32
CA GLN A 94 -19.06 2.90 -7.54
C GLN A 94 -18.87 3.61 -6.20
N PRO A 95 -19.86 4.36 -5.71
CA PRO A 95 -19.80 5.04 -4.41
C PRO A 95 -20.13 4.08 -3.24
N VAL A 96 -19.55 2.88 -3.25
CA VAL A 96 -19.88 1.81 -2.26
C VAL A 96 -19.46 2.16 -0.84
N ASN A 97 -18.60 3.15 -0.66
CA ASN A 97 -18.21 3.60 0.67
C ASN A 97 -19.19 4.61 1.25
N SER A 98 -19.82 5.42 0.42
CA SER A 98 -20.88 6.34 0.81
C SER A 98 -22.27 5.70 0.76
N ASP A 99 -22.50 4.71 -0.11
CA ASP A 99 -23.75 3.96 -0.21
C ASP A 99 -23.52 2.44 -0.16
N ARG A 100 -23.50 1.90 1.04
CA ARG A 100 -23.35 0.45 1.26
C ARG A 100 -24.57 -0.37 0.81
N SER A 101 -25.72 0.25 0.54
CA SER A 101 -26.89 -0.47 0.03
C SER A 101 -26.64 -1.10 -1.33
N LEU A 102 -25.68 -0.55 -2.10
CA LEU A 102 -25.23 -1.12 -3.36
C LEU A 102 -24.71 -2.55 -3.21
N LEU A 103 -24.07 -2.87 -2.08
CA LEU A 103 -23.55 -4.20 -1.79
C LEU A 103 -24.66 -5.21 -1.45
N LEU A 104 -25.85 -4.75 -1.12
CA LEU A 104 -27.00 -5.62 -0.76
C LEU A 104 -27.85 -5.99 -1.98
N LYS A 105 -27.61 -5.42 -3.15
CA LYS A 105 -28.38 -5.69 -4.37
C LYS A 105 -28.20 -7.16 -4.80
N PRO A 106 -29.28 -7.89 -5.19
CA PRO A 106 -29.18 -9.27 -5.65
C PRO A 106 -28.20 -9.46 -6.82
N SER A 107 -28.01 -8.46 -7.67
CA SER A 107 -27.09 -8.49 -8.79
C SER A 107 -25.61 -8.65 -8.39
N VAL A 108 -25.26 -8.31 -7.13
CA VAL A 108 -23.89 -8.42 -6.62
C VAL A 108 -23.64 -9.66 -5.79
N TRP A 109 -24.68 -10.43 -5.43
CA TRP A 109 -24.54 -11.65 -4.61
C TRP A 109 -23.63 -12.70 -5.26
N LYS A 110 -23.60 -12.77 -6.58
CA LYS A 110 -22.69 -13.65 -7.34
C LYS A 110 -21.20 -13.40 -7.01
N TYR A 111 -20.86 -12.23 -6.52
CA TYR A 111 -19.48 -11.86 -6.16
C TYR A 111 -19.10 -12.28 -4.73
N TYR A 112 -20.02 -12.78 -3.92
CA TYR A 112 -19.78 -13.23 -2.54
C TYR A 112 -19.68 -14.74 -2.40
N ILE A 113 -19.80 -15.50 -3.51
CA ILE A 113 -19.89 -16.97 -3.49
C ILE A 113 -18.58 -17.61 -3.04
N ASP A 114 -17.42 -17.00 -3.34
CA ASP A 114 -16.11 -17.57 -2.98
C ASP A 114 -15.25 -16.52 -2.25
N PRO A 115 -15.14 -16.59 -0.91
CA PRO A 115 -14.31 -15.67 -0.14
C PRO A 115 -12.80 -15.92 -0.30
N VAL A 116 -12.39 -17.08 -0.81
CA VAL A 116 -10.97 -17.45 -1.01
C VAL A 116 -10.45 -16.97 -2.36
N LYS A 117 -11.30 -17.03 -3.37
CA LYS A 117 -11.10 -16.39 -4.68
C LYS A 117 -12.12 -15.26 -4.76
N PRO A 118 -11.77 -14.04 -4.32
CA PRO A 118 -12.75 -12.97 -4.30
C PRO A 118 -13.25 -12.72 -5.72
N SER A 119 -14.48 -13.16 -6.01
CA SER A 119 -15.13 -12.97 -7.32
C SER A 119 -15.34 -11.46 -7.62
N TRP A 120 -15.14 -10.61 -6.61
CA TRP A 120 -15.20 -9.14 -6.73
C TRP A 120 -13.86 -8.50 -7.05
N GLY A 121 -12.74 -9.26 -7.09
CA GLY A 121 -11.42 -8.66 -7.27
C GLY A 121 -10.35 -9.62 -7.74
N GLU A 122 -9.13 -9.12 -7.76
CA GLU A 122 -7.95 -9.90 -8.11
C GLU A 122 -7.70 -11.01 -7.09
N PRO A 123 -7.40 -12.25 -7.51
CA PRO A 123 -7.08 -13.35 -6.60
C PRO A 123 -5.87 -13.01 -5.71
N TYR A 124 -5.98 -13.30 -4.41
CA TYR A 124 -4.89 -13.01 -3.46
C TYR A 124 -3.56 -13.67 -3.82
N VAL A 125 -3.59 -14.85 -4.46
CA VAL A 125 -2.38 -15.54 -4.92
C VAL A 125 -1.66 -14.77 -6.02
N ASP A 126 -2.40 -14.11 -6.90
CA ASP A 126 -1.83 -13.30 -7.99
C ASP A 126 -1.25 -12.01 -7.44
N ILE A 127 -1.94 -11.38 -6.48
CA ILE A 127 -1.42 -10.20 -5.75
C ILE A 127 -0.11 -10.56 -5.04
N ALA A 128 -0.07 -11.68 -4.29
CA ALA A 128 1.13 -12.13 -3.60
C ALA A 128 2.28 -12.40 -4.58
N SER A 129 1.99 -13.04 -5.71
CA SER A 129 2.98 -13.37 -6.74
C SER A 129 3.61 -12.12 -7.36
N ARG A 130 2.79 -11.16 -7.82
CA ARG A 130 3.32 -9.93 -8.42
C ARG A 130 4.07 -9.04 -7.43
N MET A 131 3.56 -8.90 -6.19
CA MET A 131 4.22 -8.12 -5.14
C MET A 131 5.56 -8.72 -4.74
N ARG A 132 5.62 -10.05 -4.55
CA ARG A 132 6.86 -10.77 -4.30
C ARG A 132 7.86 -10.57 -5.45
N ALA A 133 7.42 -10.68 -6.69
CA ALA A 133 8.28 -10.48 -7.86
C ALA A 133 8.84 -9.04 -7.94
N ALA A 134 8.04 -8.01 -7.59
CA ALA A 134 8.48 -6.63 -7.52
C ALA A 134 9.53 -6.44 -6.42
N VAL A 135 9.23 -6.84 -5.17
CA VAL A 135 10.14 -6.71 -4.03
C VAL A 135 11.44 -7.49 -4.24
N SER A 136 11.37 -8.73 -4.77
CA SER A 136 12.57 -9.50 -5.10
C SER A 136 13.39 -8.86 -6.23
N GLY A 137 12.73 -8.15 -7.15
CA GLY A 137 13.41 -7.37 -8.19
C GLY A 137 14.24 -6.25 -7.60
N VAL A 138 13.63 -5.44 -6.72
CA VAL A 138 14.30 -4.34 -6.01
C VAL A 138 15.41 -4.86 -5.10
N LEU A 139 15.16 -5.93 -4.33
CA LEU A 139 16.14 -6.55 -3.42
C LEU A 139 17.47 -6.88 -4.14
N ARG A 140 17.39 -7.45 -5.36
CA ARG A 140 18.60 -7.79 -6.12
C ARG A 140 19.40 -6.57 -6.55
N GLN A 141 18.78 -5.41 -6.69
CA GLN A 141 19.37 -4.18 -7.19
C GLN A 141 19.99 -3.29 -6.10
N VAL A 142 19.57 -3.49 -4.84
CA VAL A 142 20.00 -2.66 -3.70
C VAL A 142 20.72 -3.45 -2.61
N ARG A 143 21.38 -4.57 -2.97
CA ARG A 143 22.05 -5.44 -2.01
C ARG A 143 22.97 -4.65 -1.07
N GLY A 144 22.84 -4.91 0.23
CA GLY A 144 23.58 -4.23 1.30
C GLY A 144 23.08 -2.83 1.63
N ARG A 145 22.04 -2.36 0.93
CA ARG A 145 21.45 -1.03 1.12
C ARG A 145 19.93 -1.15 1.31
N GLU A 146 19.21 -0.04 1.21
CA GLU A 146 17.79 0.01 1.44
C GLU A 146 17.03 0.58 0.23
N ALA A 147 15.74 0.30 0.12
CA ALA A 147 14.88 0.88 -0.89
C ALA A 147 13.49 1.19 -0.34
N LEU A 148 12.88 2.27 -0.85
CA LEU A 148 11.45 2.55 -0.65
C LEU A 148 10.64 2.01 -1.81
N VAL A 149 9.57 1.27 -1.49
CA VAL A 149 8.57 0.76 -2.44
C VAL A 149 7.20 1.28 -2.03
N VAL A 150 6.54 2.10 -2.86
CA VAL A 150 5.22 2.66 -2.53
C VAL A 150 4.10 1.92 -3.26
N SER A 151 3.14 1.42 -2.50
CA SER A 151 2.03 0.62 -3.00
C SER A 151 0.73 0.96 -2.26
N HIS A 152 -0.18 -0.01 -2.11
CA HIS A 152 -1.54 0.18 -1.63
C HIS A 152 -1.88 -0.84 -0.54
N GLN A 153 -2.97 -0.62 0.20
CA GLN A 153 -3.34 -1.40 1.38
C GLN A 153 -3.43 -2.91 1.10
N ASN A 154 -4.24 -3.32 0.11
CA ASN A 154 -4.46 -4.75 -0.12
C ASN A 154 -3.20 -5.49 -0.62
N PRO A 155 -2.43 -4.97 -1.60
CA PRO A 155 -1.16 -5.56 -2.01
C PRO A 155 -0.14 -5.69 -0.87
N ILE A 156 0.02 -4.64 -0.04
CA ILE A 156 0.94 -4.67 1.10
C ILE A 156 0.51 -5.70 2.14
N THR A 157 -0.78 -5.71 2.52
CA THR A 157 -1.32 -6.70 3.47
C THR A 157 -1.13 -8.12 2.95
N THR A 158 -1.41 -8.36 1.67
CA THR A 158 -1.27 -9.67 1.04
C THR A 158 0.19 -10.14 1.01
N LEU A 159 1.13 -9.23 0.66
CA LEU A 159 2.57 -9.52 0.71
C LEU A 159 3.03 -9.86 2.13
N THR A 160 2.60 -9.07 3.13
CA THR A 160 2.95 -9.27 4.54
C THR A 160 2.45 -10.62 5.06
N ARG A 161 1.20 -11.00 4.74
CA ARG A 161 0.64 -12.30 5.09
C ARG A 161 1.39 -13.44 4.43
N PHE A 162 1.73 -13.29 3.14
CA PHE A 162 2.57 -14.25 2.42
C PHE A 162 3.93 -14.44 3.10
N ALA A 163 4.62 -13.34 3.42
CA ALA A 163 5.93 -13.35 4.06
C ALA A 163 5.90 -13.99 5.46
N ARG A 164 4.82 -13.79 6.21
CA ARG A 164 4.56 -14.41 7.51
C ARG A 164 4.00 -15.83 7.43
N ARG A 165 3.89 -16.41 6.22
CA ARG A 165 3.31 -17.75 5.97
C ARG A 165 1.88 -17.91 6.53
N GLN A 166 1.10 -16.84 6.51
CA GLN A 166 -0.31 -16.82 6.92
C GLN A 166 -1.22 -17.12 5.72
N GLY A 167 -2.46 -17.55 5.97
CA GLY A 167 -3.48 -17.67 4.93
C GLY A 167 -3.70 -16.32 4.22
N LEU A 168 -3.72 -16.32 2.88
CA LEU A 168 -3.83 -15.08 2.11
C LEU A 168 -5.22 -14.44 2.19
N ALA A 169 -6.27 -15.27 2.25
CA ALA A 169 -7.63 -14.78 2.43
C ALA A 169 -7.77 -14.06 3.78
N HIS A 170 -8.33 -12.85 3.75
CA HIS A 170 -8.52 -12.03 4.94
C HIS A 170 -9.68 -11.06 4.75
N ALA A 171 -10.32 -10.70 5.85
CA ALA A 171 -11.37 -9.70 5.86
C ALA A 171 -10.77 -8.29 5.61
N PRO A 172 -11.42 -7.44 4.81
CA PRO A 172 -10.93 -6.08 4.56
C PRO A 172 -10.71 -5.26 5.84
N TRP A 173 -11.57 -5.43 6.84
CA TRP A 173 -11.51 -4.71 8.12
C TRP A 173 -10.42 -5.22 9.08
N SER A 174 -9.75 -6.32 8.78
CA SER A 174 -8.62 -6.84 9.56
C SER A 174 -7.25 -6.44 9.01
N ARG A 175 -7.20 -5.48 8.08
CA ARG A 175 -5.96 -5.03 7.46
C ARG A 175 -5.26 -4.01 8.34
N HIS A 176 -4.10 -4.38 8.85
CA HIS A 176 -3.21 -3.47 9.58
C HIS A 176 -2.23 -2.83 8.59
N CYS A 177 -2.62 -1.70 8.01
CA CYS A 177 -1.86 -0.95 7.02
C CYS A 177 -2.46 0.46 6.88
N SER A 178 -2.09 1.35 7.80
CA SER A 178 -2.57 2.75 7.86
C SER A 178 -2.04 3.58 6.69
N LEU A 179 -2.69 4.72 6.41
CA LEU A 179 -2.21 5.69 5.42
C LEU A 179 -0.80 6.18 5.80
N GLY A 180 0.14 6.16 4.86
CA GLY A 180 1.52 6.55 5.09
C GLY A 180 2.33 5.59 5.96
N SER A 181 1.79 4.42 6.35
CA SER A 181 2.53 3.41 7.12
C SER A 181 3.61 2.74 6.28
N ILE A 182 4.66 2.26 6.96
CA ILE A 182 5.79 1.55 6.39
C ILE A 182 5.86 0.15 6.98
N THR A 183 5.85 -0.87 6.12
CA THR A 183 6.18 -2.25 6.48
C THR A 183 7.55 -2.57 5.92
N SER A 184 8.53 -2.81 6.77
CA SER A 184 9.91 -3.05 6.35
C SER A 184 10.23 -4.54 6.39
N PHE A 185 10.82 -5.03 5.30
CA PHE A 185 11.25 -6.41 5.12
C PHE A 185 12.78 -6.43 5.07
N THR A 186 13.43 -6.98 6.10
CA THR A 186 14.89 -7.08 6.18
C THR A 186 15.36 -8.47 5.77
N PHE A 187 16.34 -8.51 4.88
CA PHE A 187 16.88 -9.73 4.33
C PHE A 187 18.38 -9.85 4.62
N THR A 188 18.84 -11.08 4.86
CA THR A 188 20.25 -11.46 4.81
C THR A 188 20.45 -12.32 3.57
N GLY A 189 21.11 -11.78 2.57
CA GLY A 189 21.13 -12.36 1.23
C GLY A 189 19.74 -12.40 0.61
N ASN A 190 19.16 -13.60 0.44
CA ASN A 190 17.79 -13.79 -0.07
C ASN A 190 16.82 -14.27 1.02
N THR A 191 17.28 -14.41 2.26
CA THR A 191 16.48 -14.92 3.36
C THR A 191 15.87 -13.76 4.13
N LEU A 192 14.54 -13.72 4.22
CA LEU A 192 13.82 -12.77 5.06
C LEU A 192 14.11 -13.10 6.53
N VAL A 193 14.61 -12.14 7.28
CA VAL A 193 14.98 -12.30 8.70
C VAL A 193 14.10 -11.49 9.64
N GLU A 194 13.49 -10.39 9.16
CA GLU A 194 12.66 -9.53 9.99
C GLU A 194 11.55 -8.85 9.18
N ILE A 195 10.43 -8.57 9.85
CA ILE A 195 9.35 -7.71 9.34
C ILE A 195 8.94 -6.78 10.46
N THR A 196 9.14 -5.47 10.26
CA THR A 196 8.68 -4.41 11.17
C THR A 196 7.54 -3.61 10.56
N TYR A 197 6.79 -2.90 11.39
CA TYR A 197 5.70 -2.02 10.97
C TYR A 197 5.75 -0.72 11.75
N GLU A 198 5.68 0.41 11.06
CA GLU A 198 5.77 1.75 11.63
C GLU A 198 4.74 2.69 11.01
N GLU A 199 4.29 3.65 11.79
CA GLU A 199 3.35 4.70 11.38
C GLU A 199 3.98 6.09 11.59
N PRO A 200 4.88 6.55 10.71
CA PRO A 200 5.57 7.83 10.85
C PRO A 200 4.61 9.04 10.92
N ALA A 201 3.42 8.91 10.33
CA ALA A 201 2.39 9.93 10.27
C ALA A 201 1.18 9.62 11.18
N ALA A 202 1.34 8.86 12.27
CA ALA A 202 0.25 8.43 13.15
C ALA A 202 -0.59 9.60 13.68
N ASP A 203 0.04 10.73 14.01
CA ASP A 203 -0.61 11.97 14.46
C ASP A 203 -1.53 12.60 13.38
N LEU A 204 -1.25 12.37 12.11
CA LEU A 204 -2.04 12.86 10.98
C LEU A 204 -3.15 11.89 10.59
N VAL A 205 -2.96 10.59 10.84
CA VAL A 205 -3.94 9.54 10.47
C VAL A 205 -5.29 9.78 11.15
N ALA A 206 -5.30 10.24 12.39
CA ALA A 206 -6.54 10.54 13.11
C ALA A 206 -7.39 11.67 12.47
N GLN A 207 -6.77 12.52 11.65
CA GLN A 207 -7.43 13.62 10.92
C GLN A 207 -7.85 13.22 9.51
N ALA A 208 -7.37 12.07 9.03
CA ALA A 208 -7.56 11.62 7.67
C ALA A 208 -8.90 10.90 7.46
N ALA A 209 -9.38 10.94 6.23
CA ALA A 209 -10.45 10.08 5.76
C ALA A 209 -9.85 8.88 4.98
N ASP A 210 -10.11 7.66 5.45
CA ASP A 210 -9.75 6.44 4.71
C ASP A 210 -10.98 5.87 4.01
N MET A 211 -10.83 5.57 2.73
CA MET A 211 -11.89 4.97 1.92
C MET A 211 -11.90 3.45 2.03
N THR A 212 -10.85 2.87 2.57
CA THR A 212 -10.71 1.42 2.68
C THR A 212 -10.89 0.97 4.13
N PRO A 213 -11.71 -0.06 4.40
CA PRO A 213 -11.81 -0.61 5.73
C PRO A 213 -10.46 -1.16 6.20
N GLY A 214 -10.19 -1.03 7.50
CA GLY A 214 -8.98 -1.48 8.16
C GLY A 214 -9.06 -1.17 9.65
N ASP A 215 -8.01 -1.45 10.40
CA ASP A 215 -7.88 -1.12 11.81
C ASP A 215 -7.19 0.25 12.05
N SER A 216 -7.06 1.04 11.00
CA SER A 216 -6.54 2.41 11.04
C SER A 216 -7.39 3.33 11.90
N GLN A 217 -6.76 4.30 12.57
CA GLN A 217 -7.46 5.37 13.32
C GLN A 217 -8.11 6.42 12.40
N ALA A 218 -7.88 6.37 11.09
CA ALA A 218 -8.53 7.26 10.13
C ALA A 218 -10.04 7.06 10.12
N ALA A 219 -10.79 8.16 10.07
CA ALA A 219 -12.24 8.08 9.93
C ALA A 219 -12.61 7.44 8.60
N LEU A 220 -13.51 6.46 8.62
CA LEU A 220 -14.13 5.98 7.39
C LEU A 220 -14.99 7.13 6.83
N LYS A 221 -14.71 7.54 5.60
CA LYS A 221 -15.53 8.54 4.91
C LYS A 221 -16.91 7.94 4.72
N ARG A 222 -17.91 8.55 5.36
CA ARG A 222 -19.34 8.17 5.26
C ARG A 222 -19.99 8.86 4.09
#